data_9e8d31365ee0aa21edaa8b2e6c918b3e
#
_entry.id   9e8d31365ee0aa21edaa8b2e6c918b3e
#
_cell.length_a   1.000
_cell.length_b   1.000
_cell.length_c   1.000
_cell.angle_alpha   90.00
_cell.angle_beta   90.00
_cell.angle_gamma   90.00
#
_symmetry.space_group_name_H-M   'P 1'
#
loop_
_entity.id
_entity.type
_entity.pdbx_description
1 polymer ?
#
loop_
_entity_poly.entity_id
_entity_poly.type
_entity_poly.pdbx_seq_one_letter_code
_entity_poly.pdbx_strand_id
1 'polypeptide(L)'
;AIYSASKRIEHYLTVENDAIDVDTLGTRQLGDMTIEVIDPVSDYAELMQTLFDFDCIHSLINSGLFRMRFDAMHAVTGPYARDIFEQRLGVTPDTLMNAEPSEDFGGGHPDPNLVYAKELVDVLYAGNAPDFGAASDGDGDRNMILGHRCFVTPSDSLAVLAANAHLTPGYRQGLAGIARSMPTSQAADRVADKLGIALFETPTGWKFFGNLLDAGKA
;
A
#
# COMPACT_ATOMS: atom_id res chain seq x y z
N ALA A 1 -22.62 8.46 19.79
CA ALA A 1 -23.37 9.36 18.88
C ALA A 1 -23.84 8.61 17.63
N ILE A 2 -22.95 8.04 16.78
CA ILE A 2 -23.30 7.33 15.52
C ILE A 2 -24.27 6.16 15.77
N TYR A 3 -23.94 5.27 16.72
CA TYR A 3 -24.81 4.15 17.09
C TYR A 3 -26.22 4.59 17.54
N SER A 4 -26.30 5.67 18.33
CA SER A 4 -27.62 6.21 18.75
C SER A 4 -28.37 6.87 17.60
N ALA A 5 -27.67 7.43 16.62
CA ALA A 5 -28.26 7.96 15.41
C ALA A 5 -28.80 6.83 14.51
N SER A 6 -28.01 5.77 14.29
CA SER A 6 -28.39 4.63 13.46
C SER A 6 -29.66 3.92 13.98
N LYS A 7 -29.87 3.86 15.30
CA LYS A 7 -31.07 3.28 15.88
C LYS A 7 -32.36 4.08 15.64
N ARG A 8 -32.25 5.34 15.21
CA ARG A 8 -33.40 6.23 14.95
C ARG A 8 -33.72 6.32 13.45
N ILE A 9 -32.95 5.66 12.60
CA ILE A 9 -33.23 5.63 11.16
C ILE A 9 -34.41 4.70 10.93
N GLU A 10 -35.52 5.24 10.43
CA GLU A 10 -36.71 4.48 10.10
C GLU A 10 -36.83 4.20 8.59
N HIS A 11 -36.23 5.04 7.78
CA HIS A 11 -36.22 4.91 6.33
C HIS A 11 -34.97 5.58 5.73
N TYR A 12 -34.64 5.24 4.49
CA TYR A 12 -33.66 5.95 3.68
C TYR A 12 -34.27 6.31 2.33
N LEU A 13 -33.80 7.39 1.75
CA LEU A 13 -34.24 7.85 0.44
C LEU A 13 -33.31 7.24 -0.62
N THR A 14 -33.89 6.81 -1.73
CA THR A 14 -33.17 6.29 -2.90
C THR A 14 -33.78 6.90 -4.15
N VAL A 15 -32.99 6.95 -5.22
CA VAL A 15 -33.44 7.38 -6.54
C VAL A 15 -33.44 6.14 -7.42
N GLU A 16 -34.58 5.86 -8.05
CA GLU A 16 -34.65 4.85 -9.11
C GLU A 16 -33.85 5.36 -10.31
N ASN A 17 -32.83 4.65 -10.69
CA ASN A 17 -31.98 4.96 -11.84
C ASN A 17 -31.33 3.69 -12.35
N ASP A 18 -30.97 3.71 -13.63
CA ASP A 18 -30.09 2.68 -14.19
C ASP A 18 -28.72 2.72 -13.50
N ALA A 19 -28.00 1.61 -13.50
CA ALA A 19 -26.66 1.55 -12.95
C ALA A 19 -25.77 2.65 -13.55
N ILE A 20 -25.09 3.38 -12.68
CA ILE A 20 -24.16 4.42 -13.13
C ILE A 20 -22.92 3.73 -13.66
N ASP A 21 -22.56 4.05 -14.90
CA ASP A 21 -21.30 3.62 -15.48
C ASP A 21 -20.14 4.34 -14.75
N VAL A 22 -19.39 3.61 -13.95
CA VAL A 22 -18.20 4.09 -13.21
C VAL A 22 -16.89 3.71 -13.90
N ASP A 23 -16.95 3.00 -15.02
CA ASP A 23 -15.77 2.56 -15.79
C ASP A 23 -15.32 3.60 -16.80
N THR A 24 -16.23 4.48 -17.22
CA THR A 24 -15.92 5.54 -18.18
C THR A 24 -15.73 6.88 -17.48
N LEU A 25 -14.53 7.46 -17.61
CA LEU A 25 -14.21 8.77 -17.05
C LEU A 25 -15.15 9.88 -17.58
N GLY A 26 -15.42 10.87 -16.75
CA GLY A 26 -16.20 12.04 -17.14
C GLY A 26 -17.37 12.34 -16.20
N THR A 27 -18.16 13.34 -16.58
CA THR A 27 -19.25 13.87 -15.74
C THR A 27 -20.60 13.35 -16.22
N ARG A 28 -21.46 12.98 -15.26
CA ARG A 28 -22.84 12.52 -15.49
C ARG A 28 -23.80 13.24 -14.57
N GLN A 29 -25.07 13.32 -14.96
CA GLN A 29 -26.14 13.87 -14.13
C GLN A 29 -27.08 12.75 -13.64
N LEU A 30 -27.39 12.78 -12.36
CA LEU A 30 -28.39 11.94 -11.71
C LEU A 30 -29.39 12.82 -10.97
N GLY A 31 -30.48 13.18 -11.62
CA GLY A 31 -31.39 14.23 -11.13
C GLY A 31 -30.62 15.55 -10.99
N ASP A 32 -30.61 16.13 -9.80
CA ASP A 32 -29.88 17.37 -9.49
C ASP A 32 -28.43 17.14 -9.05
N MET A 33 -28.01 15.87 -8.95
CA MET A 33 -26.65 15.51 -8.54
C MET A 33 -25.72 15.40 -9.76
N THR A 34 -24.55 16.01 -9.67
CA THR A 34 -23.46 15.81 -10.63
C THR A 34 -22.53 14.73 -10.09
N ILE A 35 -22.26 13.72 -10.91
CA ILE A 35 -21.34 12.63 -10.61
C ILE A 35 -20.15 12.78 -11.56
N GLU A 36 -18.96 12.86 -10.99
CA GLU A 36 -17.71 12.88 -11.75
C GLU A 36 -16.98 11.56 -11.51
N VAL A 37 -16.71 10.83 -12.60
CA VAL A 37 -15.88 9.62 -12.58
C VAL A 37 -14.45 10.04 -12.94
N ILE A 38 -13.54 9.89 -12.00
CA ILE A 38 -12.14 10.28 -12.13
C ILE A 38 -11.23 9.07 -12.29
N ASP A 39 -10.02 9.28 -12.81
CA ASP A 39 -8.94 8.28 -12.78
C ASP A 39 -8.30 8.26 -11.37
N PRO A 40 -8.46 7.18 -10.61
CA PRO A 40 -7.90 7.11 -9.25
C PRO A 40 -6.39 6.81 -9.24
N VAL A 41 -5.80 6.41 -10.37
CA VAL A 41 -4.43 5.90 -10.44
C VAL A 41 -3.42 7.00 -10.72
N SER A 42 -3.71 7.86 -11.70
CA SER A 42 -2.76 8.87 -12.19
C SER A 42 -2.27 9.82 -11.11
N ASP A 43 -3.18 10.43 -10.35
CA ASP A 43 -2.83 11.37 -9.29
C ASP A 43 -1.97 10.72 -8.20
N TYR A 44 -2.29 9.47 -7.85
CA TYR A 44 -1.51 8.70 -6.88
C TYR A 44 -0.11 8.40 -7.42
N ALA A 45 0.00 7.96 -8.65
CA ALA A 45 1.28 7.61 -9.26
C ALA A 45 2.17 8.86 -9.43
N GLU A 46 1.59 10.02 -9.77
CA GLU A 46 2.29 11.31 -9.79
C GLU A 46 2.81 11.70 -8.40
N LEU A 47 1.98 11.54 -7.36
CA LEU A 47 2.42 11.77 -5.98
C LEU A 47 3.60 10.86 -5.63
N MET A 48 3.54 9.58 -5.98
CA MET A 48 4.65 8.64 -5.72
C MET A 48 5.95 9.08 -6.40
N GLN A 49 5.90 9.63 -7.60
CA GLN A 49 7.09 10.18 -8.28
C GLN A 49 7.70 11.37 -7.55
N THR A 50 6.92 12.14 -6.78
CA THR A 50 7.46 13.22 -5.96
C THR A 50 8.11 12.73 -4.67
N LEU A 51 7.63 11.60 -4.14
CA LEU A 51 8.08 11.04 -2.87
C LEU A 51 9.28 10.11 -3.02
N PHE A 52 9.36 9.36 -4.13
CA PHE A 52 10.39 8.36 -4.38
C PHE A 52 11.27 8.73 -5.59
N ASP A 53 12.50 8.26 -5.59
CA ASP A 53 13.46 8.46 -6.68
C ASP A 53 13.20 7.43 -7.80
N PHE A 54 12.25 7.75 -8.68
CA PHE A 54 11.88 6.86 -9.79
C PHE A 54 13.02 6.63 -10.78
N ASP A 55 13.90 7.60 -10.99
CA ASP A 55 15.04 7.44 -11.89
C ASP A 55 16.04 6.42 -11.35
N CYS A 56 16.31 6.47 -10.04
CA CYS A 56 17.16 5.50 -9.37
C CYS A 56 16.53 4.11 -9.40
N ILE A 57 15.24 4.00 -9.08
CA ILE A 57 14.50 2.71 -9.07
C ILE A 57 14.43 2.14 -10.49
N HIS A 58 14.10 2.95 -11.50
CA HIS A 58 14.08 2.55 -12.90
C HIS A 58 15.45 2.02 -13.34
N SER A 59 16.53 2.72 -12.98
CA SER A 59 17.88 2.30 -13.31
C SER A 59 18.25 0.96 -12.68
N LEU A 60 17.88 0.72 -11.42
CA LEU A 60 18.09 -0.55 -10.73
C LEU A 60 17.30 -1.69 -11.41
N ILE A 61 16.03 -1.50 -11.66
CA ILE A 61 15.15 -2.50 -12.28
C ILE A 61 15.69 -2.90 -13.66
N ASN A 62 16.09 -1.91 -14.46
CA ASN A 62 16.55 -2.14 -15.84
C ASN A 62 18.05 -2.50 -15.94
N SER A 63 18.76 -2.59 -14.84
CA SER A 63 20.18 -3.01 -14.80
C SER A 63 20.41 -4.49 -15.12
N GLY A 64 19.35 -5.31 -15.01
CA GLY A 64 19.43 -6.77 -15.08
C GLY A 64 20.02 -7.42 -13.81
N LEU A 65 20.40 -6.63 -12.81
CA LEU A 65 20.97 -7.10 -11.54
C LEU A 65 19.93 -7.29 -10.44
N PHE A 66 18.70 -6.83 -10.67
CA PHE A 66 17.62 -6.88 -9.68
C PHE A 66 16.33 -7.38 -10.34
N ARG A 67 15.72 -8.36 -9.74
CA ARG A 67 14.45 -8.95 -10.19
C ARG A 67 13.44 -8.90 -9.06
N MET A 68 12.20 -8.57 -9.39
CA MET A 68 11.12 -8.49 -8.42
C MET A 68 9.86 -9.22 -8.88
N ARG A 69 8.96 -9.45 -7.94
CA ARG A 69 7.56 -9.85 -8.17
C ARG A 69 6.66 -9.02 -7.27
N PHE A 70 5.51 -8.64 -7.81
CA PHE A 70 4.45 -8.00 -7.05
C PHE A 70 3.14 -8.75 -7.29
N ASP A 71 2.50 -9.14 -6.21
CA ASP A 71 1.21 -9.84 -6.23
C ASP A 71 0.11 -8.88 -5.73
N ALA A 72 -0.78 -8.49 -6.62
CA ALA A 72 -1.92 -7.64 -6.29
C ALA A 72 -3.12 -8.43 -5.73
N MET A 73 -3.02 -9.75 -5.63
CA MET A 73 -4.04 -10.65 -5.07
C MET A 73 -5.45 -10.46 -5.67
N HIS A 74 -5.53 -10.13 -6.96
CA HIS A 74 -6.76 -9.78 -7.69
C HIS A 74 -7.54 -8.62 -7.06
N ALA A 75 -6.84 -7.69 -6.41
CA ALA A 75 -7.40 -6.59 -5.67
C ALA A 75 -7.18 -5.23 -6.37
N VAL A 76 -7.64 -4.16 -5.73
CA VAL A 76 -7.66 -2.80 -6.30
C VAL A 76 -6.28 -2.23 -6.61
N THR A 77 -5.22 -2.78 -6.07
CA THR A 77 -3.84 -2.34 -6.31
C THR A 77 -3.30 -2.74 -7.67
N GLY A 78 -3.96 -3.65 -8.39
CA GLY A 78 -3.53 -4.11 -9.72
C GLY A 78 -3.34 -2.99 -10.73
N PRO A 79 -4.32 -2.12 -11.00
CA PRO A 79 -4.17 -0.96 -11.88
C PRO A 79 -3.04 0.00 -11.47
N TYR A 80 -2.87 0.25 -10.17
CA TYR A 80 -1.77 1.07 -9.64
C TYR A 80 -0.41 0.43 -9.90
N ALA A 81 -0.31 -0.88 -9.70
CA ALA A 81 0.91 -1.63 -9.98
C ALA A 81 1.28 -1.59 -11.46
N ARG A 82 0.31 -1.68 -12.37
CA ARG A 82 0.54 -1.56 -13.81
C ARG A 82 1.06 -0.17 -14.18
N ASP A 83 0.42 0.90 -13.72
CA ASP A 83 0.89 2.25 -14.01
C ASP A 83 2.30 2.47 -13.46
N ILE A 84 2.51 2.19 -12.17
CA ILE A 84 3.78 2.49 -11.51
C ILE A 84 4.90 1.57 -12.00
N PHE A 85 4.70 0.27 -11.98
CA PHE A 85 5.79 -0.66 -12.27
C PHE A 85 6.01 -0.86 -13.78
N GLU A 86 4.95 -1.11 -14.56
CA GLU A 86 5.10 -1.36 -16.00
C GLU A 86 5.32 -0.07 -16.78
N GLN A 87 4.47 0.94 -16.60
CA GLN A 87 4.49 2.14 -17.44
C GLN A 87 5.58 3.12 -17.02
N ARG A 88 5.74 3.37 -15.72
CA ARG A 88 6.70 4.39 -15.23
C ARG A 88 8.07 3.81 -14.89
N LEU A 89 8.15 2.61 -14.35
CA LEU A 89 9.41 1.97 -13.96
C LEU A 89 9.93 0.96 -14.97
N GLY A 90 9.14 0.57 -15.98
CA GLY A 90 9.58 -0.24 -17.10
C GLY A 90 9.83 -1.70 -16.77
N VAL A 91 9.16 -2.27 -15.75
CA VAL A 91 9.24 -3.71 -15.52
C VAL A 91 8.53 -4.48 -16.62
N THR A 92 8.93 -5.73 -16.82
CA THR A 92 8.21 -6.62 -17.74
C THR A 92 6.87 -7.07 -17.14
N PRO A 93 5.83 -7.31 -17.96
CA PRO A 93 4.48 -7.67 -17.46
C PRO A 93 4.47 -8.91 -16.57
N ASP A 94 5.40 -9.85 -16.77
CA ASP A 94 5.54 -11.05 -15.94
C ASP A 94 5.99 -10.75 -14.49
N THR A 95 6.39 -9.50 -14.20
CA THR A 95 6.71 -9.04 -12.84
C THR A 95 5.48 -8.95 -11.96
N LEU A 96 4.32 -8.64 -12.54
CA LEU A 96 3.07 -8.51 -11.83
C LEU A 96 2.32 -9.85 -11.79
N MET A 97 1.82 -10.20 -10.63
CA MET A 97 0.98 -11.37 -10.39
C MET A 97 -0.40 -10.90 -9.97
N ASN A 98 -1.44 -11.59 -10.45
CA ASN A 98 -2.83 -11.35 -10.05
C ASN A 98 -3.24 -9.87 -10.11
N ALA A 99 -2.75 -9.13 -11.13
CA ALA A 99 -2.92 -7.68 -11.26
C ALA A 99 -4.24 -7.26 -11.92
N GLU A 100 -5.10 -8.21 -12.25
CA GLU A 100 -6.47 -7.93 -12.72
C GLU A 100 -7.42 -8.03 -11.54
N PRO A 101 -8.09 -6.93 -11.14
CA PRO A 101 -9.07 -6.94 -10.06
C PRO A 101 -10.25 -7.88 -10.37
N SER A 102 -10.71 -8.61 -9.36
CA SER A 102 -11.89 -9.48 -9.46
C SER A 102 -12.76 -9.29 -8.22
N GLU A 103 -14.09 -9.28 -8.41
CA GLU A 103 -15.05 -9.11 -7.30
C GLU A 103 -14.93 -10.18 -6.21
N ASP A 104 -14.47 -11.38 -6.58
CA ASP A 104 -14.23 -12.51 -5.67
C ASP A 104 -12.74 -12.76 -5.39
N PHE A 105 -11.86 -11.83 -5.78
CA PHE A 105 -10.40 -11.95 -5.66
C PHE A 105 -9.84 -13.23 -6.31
N GLY A 106 -10.43 -13.63 -7.46
CA GLY A 106 -10.06 -14.85 -8.15
C GLY A 106 -10.38 -16.13 -7.37
N GLY A 107 -11.38 -16.08 -6.49
CA GLY A 107 -11.72 -17.16 -5.56
C GLY A 107 -10.75 -17.28 -4.38
N GLY A 108 -9.84 -16.32 -4.22
CA GLY A 108 -8.82 -16.30 -3.17
C GLY A 108 -9.22 -15.51 -1.92
N HIS A 109 -8.24 -15.31 -1.05
CA HIS A 109 -8.36 -14.48 0.15
C HIS A 109 -7.29 -13.39 0.09
N PRO A 110 -7.63 -12.11 -0.13
CA PRO A 110 -6.67 -11.04 -0.35
C PRO A 110 -6.07 -10.51 0.97
N ASP A 111 -5.41 -11.37 1.72
CA ASP A 111 -4.69 -11.06 2.95
C ASP A 111 -3.22 -11.49 2.78
N PRO A 112 -2.27 -10.54 2.62
CA PRO A 112 -0.91 -10.82 2.20
C PRO A 112 -0.11 -11.46 3.34
N ASN A 113 -0.12 -12.76 3.39
CA ASN A 113 0.63 -13.56 4.34
C ASN A 113 1.16 -14.85 3.69
N LEU A 114 1.98 -15.62 4.41
CA LEU A 114 2.64 -16.81 3.88
C LEU A 114 1.66 -17.93 3.46
N VAL A 115 0.41 -17.85 3.88
CA VAL A 115 -0.62 -18.86 3.57
C VAL A 115 -1.40 -18.46 2.32
N TYR A 116 -1.89 -17.22 2.27
CA TYR A 116 -2.77 -16.77 1.18
C TYR A 116 -2.01 -16.26 -0.04
N ALA A 117 -0.85 -15.62 0.13
CA ALA A 117 0.02 -15.27 -0.99
C ALA A 117 1.00 -16.40 -1.36
N LYS A 118 0.50 -17.63 -1.33
CA LYS A 118 1.34 -18.83 -1.50
C LYS A 118 2.07 -18.87 -2.84
N GLU A 119 1.47 -18.42 -3.91
CA GLU A 119 2.11 -18.38 -5.23
C GLU A 119 3.36 -17.50 -5.22
N LEU A 120 3.28 -16.32 -4.63
CA LEU A 120 4.43 -15.44 -4.45
C LEU A 120 5.49 -16.09 -3.55
N VAL A 121 5.08 -16.74 -2.46
CA VAL A 121 5.99 -17.46 -1.56
C VAL A 121 6.74 -18.56 -2.33
N ASP A 122 6.04 -19.37 -3.12
CA ASP A 122 6.65 -20.44 -3.91
C ASP A 122 7.69 -19.90 -4.90
N VAL A 123 7.41 -18.76 -5.53
CA VAL A 123 8.35 -18.08 -6.43
C VAL A 123 9.61 -17.61 -5.67
N LEU A 124 9.45 -16.96 -4.52
CA LEU A 124 10.56 -16.39 -3.74
C LEU A 124 11.40 -17.45 -3.00
N TYR A 125 10.85 -18.65 -2.81
CA TYR A 125 11.53 -19.77 -2.18
C TYR A 125 12.12 -20.77 -3.19
N ALA A 126 11.89 -20.57 -4.48
CA ALA A 126 12.48 -21.40 -5.55
C ALA A 126 14.00 -21.20 -5.68
N GLY A 127 14.67 -22.11 -6.40
CA GLY A 127 16.12 -22.06 -6.58
C GLY A 127 16.63 -20.89 -7.43
N ASN A 128 15.79 -20.34 -8.34
CA ASN A 128 16.09 -19.17 -9.16
C ASN A 128 15.10 -18.02 -8.85
N ALA A 129 14.93 -17.75 -7.56
CA ALA A 129 14.03 -16.73 -7.09
C ALA A 129 14.44 -15.31 -7.52
N PRO A 130 13.50 -14.37 -7.66
CA PRO A 130 13.81 -12.95 -7.70
C PRO A 130 14.37 -12.48 -6.35
N ASP A 131 14.95 -11.27 -6.37
CA ASP A 131 15.60 -10.67 -5.19
C ASP A 131 14.58 -10.10 -4.21
N PHE A 132 13.42 -9.68 -4.73
CA PHE A 132 12.38 -9.01 -3.96
C PHE A 132 10.98 -9.50 -4.39
N GLY A 133 10.10 -9.66 -3.43
CA GLY A 133 8.69 -9.91 -3.62
C GLY A 133 7.83 -9.07 -2.68
N ALA A 134 6.71 -8.59 -3.18
CA ALA A 134 5.71 -7.91 -2.36
C ALA A 134 4.31 -8.37 -2.75
N ALA A 135 3.40 -8.37 -1.78
CA ALA A 135 1.97 -8.54 -2.01
C ALA A 135 1.20 -7.47 -1.25
N SER A 136 0.05 -7.05 -1.76
CA SER A 136 -0.86 -6.11 -1.09
C SER A 136 -2.23 -6.75 -0.88
N ASP A 137 -2.98 -6.26 0.11
CA ASP A 137 -4.31 -6.76 0.42
C ASP A 137 -5.42 -6.14 -0.44
N GLY A 138 -6.68 -6.44 -0.09
CA GLY A 138 -7.87 -6.10 -0.86
C GLY A 138 -8.05 -4.61 -1.14
N ASP A 139 -7.72 -3.74 -0.20
CA ASP A 139 -7.81 -2.28 -0.32
C ASP A 139 -6.44 -1.57 -0.31
N GLY A 140 -5.35 -2.33 -0.22
CA GLY A 140 -3.99 -1.86 -0.37
C GLY A 140 -3.39 -1.19 0.87
N ASP A 141 -4.00 -1.33 2.06
CA ASP A 141 -3.48 -0.75 3.30
C ASP A 141 -2.48 -1.66 4.04
N ARG A 142 -2.43 -2.93 3.68
CA ARG A 142 -1.49 -3.92 4.22
C ARG A 142 -0.61 -4.52 3.12
N ASN A 143 0.56 -4.99 3.53
CA ASN A 143 1.49 -5.62 2.61
C ASN A 143 2.26 -6.77 3.24
N MET A 144 2.85 -7.60 2.40
CA MET A 144 3.85 -8.59 2.76
C MET A 144 5.11 -8.36 1.92
N ILE A 145 6.27 -8.43 2.55
CA ILE A 145 7.56 -8.30 1.88
C ILE A 145 8.36 -9.58 2.03
N LEU A 146 8.90 -10.04 0.91
CA LEU A 146 9.77 -11.21 0.81
C LEU A 146 11.09 -10.87 0.12
N GLY A 147 12.17 -11.44 0.57
CA GLY A 147 13.40 -11.62 -0.19
C GLY A 147 13.58 -13.09 -0.57
N HIS A 148 14.70 -13.42 -1.22
CA HIS A 148 15.02 -14.82 -1.52
C HIS A 148 15.09 -15.65 -0.24
N ARG A 149 14.13 -16.55 -0.05
CA ARG A 149 13.96 -17.39 1.16
C ARG A 149 13.96 -16.61 2.47
N CYS A 150 13.49 -15.39 2.43
CA CYS A 150 13.44 -14.48 3.57
C CYS A 150 12.08 -13.82 3.67
N PHE A 151 11.48 -13.87 4.84
CA PHE A 151 10.24 -13.16 5.15
C PHE A 151 10.55 -11.97 6.04
N VAL A 152 10.22 -10.78 5.59
CA VAL A 152 10.29 -9.57 6.41
C VAL A 152 9.00 -9.47 7.20
N THR A 153 9.09 -9.65 8.52
CA THR A 153 7.90 -9.58 9.35
C THR A 153 7.29 -8.17 9.29
N PRO A 154 5.96 -8.02 9.18
CA PRO A 154 5.32 -6.70 9.21
C PRO A 154 5.72 -5.89 10.45
N SER A 155 5.98 -6.58 11.55
CA SER A 155 6.42 -5.98 12.81
C SER A 155 7.79 -5.30 12.72
N ASP A 156 8.69 -5.78 11.85
CA ASP A 156 10.04 -5.25 11.67
C ASP A 156 10.16 -4.27 10.49
N SER A 157 9.17 -4.28 9.57
CA SER A 157 9.21 -3.46 8.36
C SER A 157 9.32 -1.97 8.66
N LEU A 158 8.66 -1.47 9.72
CA LEU A 158 8.77 -0.09 10.17
C LEU A 158 10.22 0.32 10.45
N ALA A 159 10.97 -0.54 11.12
CA ALA A 159 12.38 -0.28 11.44
C ALA A 159 13.24 -0.17 10.19
N VAL A 160 13.01 -1.06 9.19
CA VAL A 160 13.71 -1.03 7.91
C VAL A 160 13.39 0.27 7.16
N LEU A 161 12.12 0.63 7.06
CA LEU A 161 11.69 1.87 6.40
C LEU A 161 12.28 3.10 7.08
N ALA A 162 12.18 3.20 8.40
CA ALA A 162 12.69 4.34 9.17
C ALA A 162 14.22 4.49 9.03
N ALA A 163 14.95 3.38 9.10
CA ALA A 163 16.41 3.41 8.96
C ALA A 163 16.87 3.90 7.57
N ASN A 164 16.06 3.71 6.54
CA ASN A 164 16.37 4.03 5.16
C ASN A 164 15.56 5.21 4.58
N ALA A 165 14.70 5.83 5.37
CA ALA A 165 13.82 6.92 4.92
C ALA A 165 14.59 8.07 4.26
N HIS A 166 15.80 8.37 4.73
CA HIS A 166 16.68 9.41 4.17
C HIS A 166 17.07 9.19 2.70
N LEU A 167 16.92 7.97 2.19
CA LEU A 167 17.19 7.63 0.78
C LEU A 167 16.05 8.09 -0.15
N THR A 168 14.88 8.37 0.40
CA THR A 168 13.73 8.81 -0.40
C THR A 168 13.64 10.33 -0.44
N PRO A 169 13.37 10.95 -1.60
CA PRO A 169 13.24 12.39 -1.74
C PRO A 169 12.27 13.03 -0.75
N GLY A 170 11.13 12.38 -0.49
CA GLY A 170 10.11 12.86 0.44
C GLY A 170 10.59 13.01 1.89
N TYR A 171 11.67 12.29 2.29
CA TYR A 171 12.20 12.31 3.65
C TYR A 171 13.67 12.77 3.74
N ARG A 172 14.18 13.47 2.73
CA ARG A 172 15.57 13.98 2.71
C ARG A 172 15.91 14.91 3.88
N GLN A 173 14.91 15.57 4.45
CA GLN A 173 15.08 16.44 5.62
C GLN A 173 15.13 15.66 6.95
N GLY A 174 15.01 14.33 6.90
CA GLY A 174 14.96 13.45 8.05
C GLY A 174 13.53 13.21 8.55
N LEU A 175 13.45 12.40 9.59
CA LEU A 175 12.20 12.08 10.29
C LEU A 175 12.09 12.95 11.56
N ALA A 176 10.89 13.46 11.85
CA ALA A 176 10.61 14.16 13.12
C ALA A 176 10.57 13.17 14.29
N GLY A 177 10.17 11.94 14.06
CA GLY A 177 10.11 10.87 15.03
C GLY A 177 9.62 9.57 14.42
N ILE A 178 9.54 8.54 15.24
CA ILE A 178 8.94 7.25 14.89
C ILE A 178 7.80 6.96 15.86
N ALA A 179 6.67 6.52 15.37
CA ALA A 179 5.57 6.06 16.19
C ALA A 179 5.26 4.59 15.88
N ARG A 180 5.10 3.77 16.90
CA ARG A 180 4.70 2.37 16.75
C ARG A 180 3.61 1.97 17.74
N SER A 181 2.81 0.99 17.41
CA SER A 181 1.90 0.38 18.38
C SER A 181 2.65 -0.57 19.33
N MET A 182 2.09 -0.82 20.50
CA MET A 182 2.70 -1.70 21.52
C MET A 182 3.12 -3.07 21.00
N PRO A 183 2.34 -3.78 20.16
CA PRO A 183 2.75 -5.07 19.62
C PRO A 183 3.79 -5.01 18.49
N THR A 184 4.11 -3.82 17.95
CA THR A 184 5.13 -3.67 16.91
C THR A 184 6.52 -3.86 17.50
N SER A 185 7.43 -4.44 16.72
CA SER A 185 8.79 -4.76 17.13
C SER A 185 9.56 -3.56 17.70
N GLN A 186 10.29 -3.78 18.78
CA GLN A 186 11.23 -2.81 19.35
C GLN A 186 12.48 -2.56 18.46
N ALA A 187 12.56 -3.18 17.28
CA ALA A 187 13.58 -2.80 16.31
C ALA A 187 13.47 -1.31 15.91
N ALA A 188 12.24 -0.77 15.88
CA ALA A 188 11.98 0.65 15.65
C ALA A 188 12.59 1.55 16.75
N ASP A 189 12.56 1.11 18.04
CA ASP A 189 13.16 1.84 19.15
C ASP A 189 14.67 2.00 18.95
N ARG A 190 15.34 0.92 18.55
CA ARG A 190 16.79 0.92 18.29
C ARG A 190 17.18 1.81 17.12
N VAL A 191 16.32 1.89 16.11
CA VAL A 191 16.52 2.80 14.98
C VAL A 191 16.36 4.25 15.44
N ALA A 192 15.31 4.57 16.19
CA ALA A 192 15.11 5.90 16.75
C ALA A 192 16.29 6.36 17.62
N ASP A 193 16.77 5.48 18.50
CA ASP A 193 17.96 5.75 19.35
C ASP A 193 19.19 6.04 18.49
N LYS A 194 19.43 5.24 17.45
CA LYS A 194 20.58 5.41 16.55
C LYS A 194 20.50 6.69 15.73
N LEU A 195 19.29 7.09 15.32
CA LEU A 195 19.04 8.33 14.59
C LEU A 195 18.98 9.57 15.49
N GLY A 196 18.85 9.38 16.81
CA GLY A 196 18.71 10.46 17.78
C GLY A 196 17.37 11.19 17.68
N ILE A 197 16.30 10.51 17.29
CA ILE A 197 14.95 11.07 17.11
C ILE A 197 13.97 10.49 18.13
N ALA A 198 12.85 11.17 18.31
CA ALA A 198 11.80 10.74 19.24
C ALA A 198 11.16 9.42 18.82
N LEU A 199 10.86 8.56 19.80
CA LEU A 199 10.00 7.39 19.61
C LEU A 199 8.74 7.54 20.46
N PHE A 200 7.61 7.18 19.88
CA PHE A 200 6.32 7.16 20.55
C PHE A 200 5.72 5.76 20.48
N GLU A 201 5.38 5.20 21.64
CA GLU A 201 4.62 3.96 21.73
C GLU A 201 3.14 4.26 21.99
N THR A 202 2.26 3.67 21.18
CA THR A 202 0.80 3.85 21.30
C THR A 202 0.10 2.53 21.55
N PRO A 203 -1.12 2.54 22.12
CA PRO A 203 -2.01 1.40 22.03
C PRO A 203 -2.32 1.04 20.56
N THR A 204 -2.82 -0.17 20.32
CA THR A 204 -3.21 -0.61 18.97
C THR A 204 -4.42 0.17 18.46
N GLY A 205 -4.31 0.71 17.27
CA GLY A 205 -5.36 1.44 16.55
C GLY A 205 -4.87 2.77 15.98
N TRP A 206 -5.20 3.04 14.73
CA TRP A 206 -4.75 4.23 14.00
C TRP A 206 -5.10 5.56 14.68
N LYS A 207 -6.23 5.61 15.41
CA LYS A 207 -6.67 6.82 16.15
C LYS A 207 -5.67 7.32 17.18
N PHE A 208 -4.85 6.43 17.73
CA PHE A 208 -3.83 6.84 18.70
C PHE A 208 -2.64 7.53 18.03
N PHE A 209 -2.36 7.19 16.78
CA PHE A 209 -1.39 7.94 15.97
C PHE A 209 -1.94 9.31 15.60
N GLY A 210 -3.24 9.42 15.24
CA GLY A 210 -3.91 10.70 15.03
C GLY A 210 -3.80 11.62 16.26
N ASN A 211 -3.91 11.08 17.47
CA ASN A 211 -3.73 11.87 18.70
C ASN A 211 -2.31 12.46 18.83
N LEU A 212 -1.27 11.76 18.32
CA LEU A 212 0.10 12.30 18.30
C LEU A 212 0.23 13.47 17.33
N LEU A 213 -0.38 13.35 16.15
CA LEU A 213 -0.43 14.41 15.14
C LEU A 213 -1.19 15.64 15.68
N ASP A 214 -2.35 15.45 16.26
CA ASP A 214 -3.17 16.52 16.87
C ASP A 214 -2.45 17.22 18.02
N ALA A 215 -1.59 16.50 18.74
CA ALA A 215 -0.75 17.04 19.81
C ALA A 215 0.55 17.70 19.30
N GLY A 216 0.79 17.73 17.98
CA GLY A 216 2.02 18.24 17.37
C GLY A 216 3.28 17.47 17.79
N LYS A 217 3.16 16.15 18.01
CA LYS A 217 4.27 15.28 18.44
C LYS A 217 4.89 14.48 17.30
N ALA A 218 4.18 14.41 16.16
CA ALA A 218 4.63 13.72 14.97
C ALA A 218 4.21 14.52 13.72
#